data_4175cb32794f4b409ab682e9b6d40e72
#
_entry.id   4175cb32794f4b409ab682e9b6d40e72
#
_cell.length_a   1.000
_cell.length_b   1.000
_cell.length_c   1.000
_cell.angle_alpha   90.00
_cell.angle_beta   90.00
_cell.angle_gamma   90.00
#
_symmetry.space_group_name_H-M   'P 1'
#
loop_
_entity.id
_entity.type
_entity.pdbx_description
1 polymer ?
#
loop_
_entity_poly.entity_id
_entity_poly.type
_entity_poly.pdbx_seq_one_letter_code
_entity_poly.pdbx_strand_id
1 'polypeptide(L)'
;RNIVQCLDDFGIPLHTSTTVVGIEGTSKLEAVIVSKVDGHYAPIPGTERRIPCDTLLLSVGLIPENELSVAAGVELDPRTRGAVVDQSLQTGLPGIFACGNVLHVHDLADNVTTESERAGEAAAAYALGGGAETDAVADTGCELTVSPAGIAGYALPGRITAVALTKLNFRVRRPVDAARVHILAGGDELIAGKVRSFKPSVMENFPLPPKVIQRALDLGASVIVLSV
;
A
#
# COMPACT_ATOMS: atom_id res chain seq x y z
N ARG A 1 -2.86 -22.09 -0.36
CA ARG A 1 -2.86 -23.56 -0.50
C ARG A 1 -1.50 -24.12 -0.09
N ASN A 2 -0.39 -23.65 -0.67
CA ASN A 2 0.94 -24.21 -0.39
C ASN A 2 1.40 -24.03 1.07
N ILE A 3 1.06 -22.91 1.70
CA ILE A 3 1.43 -22.65 3.11
C ILE A 3 0.78 -23.65 4.05
N VAL A 4 -0.53 -23.88 3.91
CA VAL A 4 -1.26 -24.87 4.73
C VAL A 4 -0.69 -26.26 4.50
N GLN A 5 -0.42 -26.64 3.24
CA GLN A 5 0.16 -27.92 2.91
C GLN A 5 1.53 -28.13 3.58
N CYS A 6 2.40 -27.13 3.55
CA CYS A 6 3.71 -27.22 4.24
C CYS A 6 3.57 -27.41 5.77
N LEU A 7 2.62 -26.71 6.39
CA LEU A 7 2.37 -26.87 7.83
C LEU A 7 1.86 -28.27 8.15
N ASP A 8 0.94 -28.80 7.34
CA ASP A 8 0.39 -30.15 7.50
C ASP A 8 1.46 -31.22 7.28
N ASP A 9 2.29 -31.09 6.24
CA ASP A 9 3.37 -32.05 5.91
C ASP A 9 4.41 -32.17 7.02
N PHE A 10 4.66 -31.11 7.77
CA PHE A 10 5.61 -31.07 8.87
C PHE A 10 4.95 -31.13 10.27
N GLY A 11 3.63 -31.31 10.35
CA GLY A 11 2.90 -31.36 11.61
C GLY A 11 3.00 -30.09 12.44
N ILE A 12 3.13 -28.92 11.80
CA ILE A 12 3.26 -27.62 12.47
C ILE A 12 1.85 -27.08 12.79
N PRO A 13 1.50 -26.88 14.07
CA PRO A 13 0.18 -26.38 14.43
C PRO A 13 0.00 -24.92 14.02
N LEU A 14 -1.06 -24.62 13.26
CA LEU A 14 -1.47 -23.27 12.89
C LEU A 14 -2.53 -22.74 13.85
N HIS A 15 -2.23 -21.64 14.53
CA HIS A 15 -3.16 -20.93 15.41
C HIS A 15 -3.55 -19.58 14.77
N THR A 16 -4.73 -19.54 14.15
CA THR A 16 -5.28 -18.29 13.61
C THR A 16 -5.93 -17.45 14.70
N SER A 17 -6.12 -16.14 14.43
CA SER A 17 -6.68 -15.18 15.40
C SER A 17 -5.98 -15.25 16.77
N THR A 18 -4.65 -15.37 16.74
CA THR A 18 -3.81 -15.53 17.94
C THR A 18 -2.55 -14.67 17.78
N THR A 19 -2.15 -13.99 18.84
CA THR A 19 -0.92 -13.17 18.86
C THR A 19 -0.09 -13.47 20.10
N VAL A 20 1.21 -13.15 20.05
CA VAL A 20 2.08 -13.18 21.22
C VAL A 20 1.81 -11.91 22.04
N VAL A 21 1.53 -12.08 23.33
CA VAL A 21 1.25 -10.99 24.28
C VAL A 21 2.30 -10.87 25.38
N GLY A 22 3.19 -11.84 25.48
CA GLY A 22 4.29 -11.80 26.44
C GLY A 22 5.36 -12.84 26.13
N ILE A 23 6.53 -12.63 26.72
CA ILE A 23 7.67 -13.55 26.66
C ILE A 23 8.16 -13.81 28.09
N GLU A 24 8.67 -15.00 28.34
CA GLU A 24 9.28 -15.42 29.60
C GLU A 24 10.74 -15.83 29.37
N GLY A 25 11.55 -15.53 30.38
CA GLY A 25 12.98 -15.80 30.38
C GLY A 25 13.79 -14.51 30.63
N THR A 26 14.95 -14.66 31.28
CA THR A 26 15.84 -13.52 31.60
C THR A 26 17.11 -13.50 30.76
N SER A 27 17.81 -14.61 30.66
CA SER A 27 19.04 -14.77 29.86
C SER A 27 18.79 -15.45 28.51
N LYS A 28 17.71 -16.22 28.41
CA LYS A 28 17.23 -16.86 27.20
C LYS A 28 15.72 -16.95 27.23
N LEU A 29 15.12 -17.14 26.07
CA LEU A 29 13.67 -17.39 25.97
C LEU A 29 13.36 -18.76 26.59
N GLU A 30 12.31 -18.81 27.41
CA GLU A 30 11.82 -20.04 28.05
C GLU A 30 10.39 -20.37 27.64
N ALA A 31 9.60 -19.35 27.34
CA ALA A 31 8.25 -19.51 26.84
C ALA A 31 7.73 -18.22 26.19
N VAL A 32 6.68 -18.35 25.39
CA VAL A 32 5.84 -17.25 24.94
C VAL A 32 4.44 -17.39 25.52
N ILE A 33 3.81 -16.26 25.80
CA ILE A 33 2.39 -16.18 26.16
C ILE A 33 1.65 -15.74 24.91
N VAL A 34 0.70 -16.52 24.45
CA VAL A 34 -0.17 -16.19 23.32
C VAL A 34 -1.61 -15.99 23.79
N SER A 35 -2.34 -15.09 23.14
CA SER A 35 -3.76 -14.85 23.41
C SER A 35 -4.54 -14.83 22.10
N LYS A 36 -5.81 -15.24 22.15
CA LYS A 36 -6.73 -15.00 21.04
C LYS A 36 -6.95 -13.49 20.86
N VAL A 37 -7.26 -13.10 19.63
CA VAL A 37 -7.60 -11.70 19.31
C VAL A 37 -9.01 -11.61 18.74
N ASP A 38 -9.67 -10.49 19.00
CA ASP A 38 -10.97 -10.13 18.44
C ASP A 38 -10.87 -9.64 16.98
N GLY A 39 -11.99 -9.15 16.42
CA GLY A 39 -12.05 -8.59 15.06
C GLY A 39 -11.27 -7.28 14.87
N HIS A 40 -10.80 -6.65 15.95
CA HIS A 40 -9.96 -5.46 15.96
C HIS A 40 -8.50 -5.78 16.27
N TYR A 41 -8.15 -7.08 16.30
CA TYR A 41 -6.82 -7.58 16.69
C TYR A 41 -6.43 -7.30 18.14
N ALA A 42 -7.39 -6.94 19.01
CA ALA A 42 -7.14 -6.75 20.43
C ALA A 42 -7.12 -8.10 21.15
N PRO A 43 -6.14 -8.36 22.04
CA PRO A 43 -6.09 -9.59 22.85
C PRO A 43 -7.34 -9.73 23.70
N ILE A 44 -7.92 -10.94 23.71
CA ILE A 44 -9.10 -11.29 24.52
C ILE A 44 -8.62 -11.78 25.89
N PRO A 45 -8.89 -11.05 26.98
CA PRO A 45 -8.50 -11.46 28.33
C PRO A 45 -9.04 -12.83 28.71
N GLY A 46 -8.23 -13.64 29.40
CA GLY A 46 -8.59 -14.98 29.84
C GLY A 46 -8.44 -16.08 28.79
N THR A 47 -7.84 -15.73 27.62
CA THR A 47 -7.51 -16.71 26.58
C THR A 47 -6.02 -16.98 26.48
N GLU A 48 -5.25 -16.45 27.41
CA GLU A 48 -3.79 -16.56 27.46
C GLU A 48 -3.37 -18.03 27.60
N ARG A 49 -2.39 -18.42 26.81
CA ARG A 49 -1.80 -19.76 26.84
C ARG A 49 -0.29 -19.63 26.79
N ARG A 50 0.37 -20.32 27.71
CA ARG A 50 1.81 -20.45 27.74
C ARG A 50 2.27 -21.55 26.76
N ILE A 51 3.24 -21.22 25.91
CA ILE A 51 3.90 -22.17 25.00
C ILE A 51 5.37 -22.20 25.35
N PRO A 52 5.91 -23.30 25.91
CA PRO A 52 7.34 -23.46 26.17
C PRO A 52 8.09 -23.46 24.85
N CYS A 53 9.11 -22.61 24.72
CA CYS A 53 10.00 -22.57 23.56
C CYS A 53 11.30 -21.86 23.94
N ASP A 54 12.36 -22.12 23.21
CA ASP A 54 13.67 -21.48 23.35
C ASP A 54 13.95 -20.47 22.22
N THR A 55 13.10 -20.45 21.22
CA THR A 55 13.27 -19.59 20.04
C THR A 55 11.90 -19.05 19.60
N LEU A 56 11.85 -17.74 19.32
CA LEU A 56 10.70 -17.07 18.71
C LEU A 56 11.11 -16.39 17.42
N LEU A 57 10.53 -16.84 16.30
CA LEU A 57 10.73 -16.19 15.00
C LEU A 57 9.57 -15.23 14.74
N LEU A 58 9.89 -13.96 14.56
CA LEU A 58 8.89 -12.93 14.26
C LEU A 58 8.82 -12.67 12.74
N SER A 59 7.63 -12.81 12.18
CA SER A 59 7.31 -12.47 10.80
C SER A 59 6.02 -11.65 10.78
N VAL A 60 6.06 -10.50 11.42
CA VAL A 60 4.90 -9.65 11.73
C VAL A 60 4.58 -8.61 10.64
N GLY A 61 5.23 -8.73 9.48
CA GLY A 61 5.11 -7.80 8.36
C GLY A 61 6.21 -6.75 8.34
N LEU A 62 6.23 -5.99 7.27
CA LEU A 62 7.19 -4.91 7.04
C LEU A 62 6.54 -3.57 7.38
N ILE A 63 7.34 -2.64 7.89
CA ILE A 63 6.97 -1.25 8.10
C ILE A 63 7.87 -0.40 7.21
N PRO A 64 7.33 0.50 6.38
CA PRO A 64 8.14 1.43 5.61
C PRO A 64 9.05 2.26 6.52
N GLU A 65 10.36 2.21 6.26
CA GLU A 65 11.40 2.91 7.03
C GLU A 65 11.63 4.29 6.42
N ASN A 66 11.06 5.32 7.01
CA ASN A 66 11.03 6.68 6.46
C ASN A 66 11.68 7.74 7.35
N GLU A 67 12.62 7.37 8.22
CA GLU A 67 13.33 8.34 9.09
C GLU A 67 14.03 9.44 8.27
N LEU A 68 14.72 9.08 7.19
CA LEU A 68 15.38 10.02 6.32
C LEU A 68 14.39 10.90 5.55
N SER A 69 13.27 10.32 5.10
CA SER A 69 12.19 11.06 4.43
C SER A 69 11.59 12.11 5.36
N VAL A 70 11.31 11.72 6.60
CA VAL A 70 10.80 12.64 7.64
C VAL A 70 11.82 13.74 7.96
N ALA A 71 13.10 13.38 8.11
CA ALA A 71 14.17 14.35 8.36
C ALA A 71 14.33 15.36 7.21
N ALA A 72 14.06 14.94 5.97
CA ALA A 72 14.04 15.81 4.80
C ALA A 72 12.76 16.66 4.68
N GLY A 73 11.74 16.43 5.52
CA GLY A 73 10.47 17.15 5.47
C GLY A 73 9.47 16.58 4.45
N VAL A 74 9.66 15.33 4.01
CA VAL A 74 8.71 14.65 3.11
C VAL A 74 7.41 14.31 3.85
N GLU A 75 6.27 14.64 3.25
CA GLU A 75 4.96 14.26 3.77
C GLU A 75 4.72 12.76 3.63
N LEU A 76 4.26 12.11 4.69
CA LEU A 76 3.91 10.69 4.69
C LEU A 76 2.39 10.47 4.71
N ASP A 77 1.92 9.50 3.94
CA ASP A 77 0.54 9.01 4.03
C ASP A 77 0.38 8.17 5.30
N PRO A 78 -0.54 8.51 6.22
CA PRO A 78 -0.73 7.78 7.47
C PRO A 78 -1.22 6.34 7.28
N ARG A 79 -1.73 5.99 6.09
CA ARG A 79 -2.24 4.64 5.76
C ARG A 79 -1.12 3.70 5.35
N THR A 80 -0.24 4.15 4.45
CA THR A 80 0.92 3.37 3.98
C THR A 80 2.14 3.56 4.84
N ARG A 81 2.25 4.70 5.55
CA ARG A 81 3.45 5.21 6.22
C ARG A 81 4.61 5.50 5.27
N GLY A 82 4.35 5.50 3.96
CA GLY A 82 5.29 5.89 2.91
C GLY A 82 5.03 7.32 2.45
N ALA A 83 5.94 7.85 1.64
CA ALA A 83 5.83 9.20 1.10
C ALA A 83 4.56 9.42 0.28
N VAL A 84 3.96 10.60 0.36
CA VAL A 84 2.94 11.03 -0.61
C VAL A 84 3.66 11.38 -1.91
N VAL A 85 3.37 10.63 -2.97
CA VAL A 85 4.00 10.80 -4.28
C VAL A 85 2.98 11.04 -5.39
N ASP A 86 3.44 11.61 -6.49
CA ASP A 86 2.69 11.70 -7.74
C ASP A 86 2.90 10.45 -8.63
N GLN A 87 2.36 10.46 -9.83
CA GLN A 87 2.47 9.35 -10.79
C GLN A 87 3.88 9.10 -11.31
N SER A 88 4.81 10.03 -11.15
CA SER A 88 6.24 9.86 -11.44
C SER A 88 7.05 9.36 -10.25
N LEU A 89 6.37 9.10 -9.13
CA LEU A 89 6.95 8.72 -7.84
C LEU A 89 7.78 9.83 -7.17
N GLN A 90 7.61 11.08 -7.63
CA GLN A 90 8.18 12.25 -6.98
C GLN A 90 7.33 12.65 -5.76
N THR A 91 8.01 12.99 -4.66
CA THR A 91 7.37 13.49 -3.44
C THR A 91 6.91 14.95 -3.61
N GLY A 92 6.32 15.52 -2.56
CA GLY A 92 6.03 16.96 -2.54
C GLY A 92 7.27 17.86 -2.57
N LEU A 93 8.46 17.30 -2.34
CA LEU A 93 9.73 18.00 -2.41
C LEU A 93 10.40 17.73 -3.76
N PRO A 94 10.68 18.77 -4.58
CA PRO A 94 11.30 18.60 -5.88
C PRO A 94 12.63 17.84 -5.81
N GLY A 95 12.84 16.88 -6.71
CA GLY A 95 14.07 16.07 -6.79
C GLY A 95 14.15 14.93 -5.78
N ILE A 96 13.15 14.73 -4.94
CA ILE A 96 13.07 13.57 -4.02
C ILE A 96 12.00 12.61 -4.55
N PHE A 97 12.42 11.36 -4.79
CA PHE A 97 11.57 10.28 -5.29
C PHE A 97 11.52 9.14 -4.26
N ALA A 98 10.41 8.41 -4.20
CA ALA A 98 10.26 7.26 -3.31
C ALA A 98 9.65 6.07 -4.06
N CYS A 99 10.20 4.86 -3.84
CA CYS A 99 9.73 3.62 -4.44
C CYS A 99 10.03 2.41 -3.55
N GLY A 100 9.43 1.28 -3.87
CA GLY A 100 9.64 0.03 -3.14
C GLY A 100 9.00 0.03 -1.74
N ASN A 101 9.53 -0.80 -0.85
CA ASN A 101 8.92 -1.01 0.47
C ASN A 101 8.97 0.20 1.41
N VAL A 102 9.78 1.21 1.10
CA VAL A 102 9.77 2.49 1.82
C VAL A 102 8.54 3.33 1.45
N LEU A 103 7.96 3.11 0.26
CA LEU A 103 6.76 3.79 -0.22
C LEU A 103 5.48 3.03 0.20
N HIS A 104 5.41 1.75 -0.13
CA HIS A 104 4.38 0.81 0.32
C HIS A 104 4.89 -0.63 0.20
N VAL A 105 4.41 -1.52 1.07
CA VAL A 105 4.89 -2.91 1.09
C VAL A 105 4.39 -3.68 -0.12
N HIS A 106 5.29 -4.26 -0.89
CA HIS A 106 5.00 -5.09 -2.06
C HIS A 106 4.88 -6.58 -1.70
N ASP A 107 4.12 -7.33 -2.52
CA ASP A 107 3.96 -8.79 -2.40
C ASP A 107 5.09 -9.54 -3.11
N LEU A 108 5.60 -8.95 -4.20
CA LEU A 108 6.57 -9.58 -5.11
C LEU A 108 7.72 -8.62 -5.40
N ALA A 109 8.94 -9.15 -5.46
CA ALA A 109 10.13 -8.38 -5.81
C ALA A 109 10.05 -7.77 -7.22
N ASP A 110 9.41 -8.45 -8.17
CA ASP A 110 9.21 -7.95 -9.53
C ASP A 110 8.43 -6.64 -9.58
N ASN A 111 7.45 -6.48 -8.67
CA ASN A 111 6.71 -5.23 -8.56
C ASN A 111 7.60 -4.09 -8.03
N VAL A 112 8.49 -4.40 -7.07
CA VAL A 112 9.49 -3.45 -6.56
C VAL A 112 10.41 -3.01 -7.68
N THR A 113 10.93 -3.96 -8.47
CA THR A 113 11.82 -3.67 -9.61
C THR A 113 11.17 -2.73 -10.59
N THR A 114 9.97 -3.05 -11.07
CA THR A 114 9.22 -2.22 -12.03
C THR A 114 8.93 -0.81 -11.49
N GLU A 115 8.60 -0.69 -10.21
CA GLU A 115 8.37 0.61 -9.58
C GLU A 115 9.66 1.40 -9.44
N SER A 116 10.77 0.74 -9.07
CA SER A 116 12.08 1.38 -8.92
C SER A 116 12.66 1.83 -10.25
N GLU A 117 12.46 1.06 -11.34
CA GLU A 117 12.83 1.48 -12.70
C GLU A 117 12.12 2.79 -13.08
N ARG A 118 10.82 2.89 -12.85
CA ARG A 118 10.05 4.11 -13.12
C ARG A 118 10.54 5.29 -12.28
N ALA A 119 10.81 5.08 -11.00
CA ALA A 119 11.36 6.13 -10.13
C ALA A 119 12.74 6.59 -10.61
N GLY A 120 13.61 5.64 -11.01
CA GLY A 120 14.94 5.93 -11.55
C GLY A 120 14.88 6.70 -12.85
N GLU A 121 14.01 6.33 -13.78
CA GLU A 121 13.79 7.07 -15.05
C GLU A 121 13.31 8.49 -14.78
N ALA A 122 12.32 8.66 -13.88
CA ALA A 122 11.81 9.98 -13.52
C ALA A 122 12.88 10.85 -12.83
N ALA A 123 13.67 10.26 -11.93
CA ALA A 123 14.77 10.97 -11.26
C ALA A 123 15.87 11.38 -12.23
N ALA A 124 16.23 10.50 -13.18
CA ALA A 124 17.20 10.82 -14.22
C ALA A 124 16.71 11.95 -15.13
N ALA A 125 15.45 11.90 -15.57
CA ALA A 125 14.85 12.96 -16.37
C ALA A 125 14.86 14.30 -15.62
N TYR A 126 14.50 14.30 -14.34
CA TYR A 126 14.57 15.49 -13.49
C TYR A 126 16.00 16.05 -13.41
N ALA A 127 17.00 15.20 -13.15
CA ALA A 127 18.40 15.62 -13.02
C ALA A 127 19.00 16.19 -14.32
N LEU A 128 18.54 15.70 -15.47
CA LEU A 128 18.97 16.19 -16.79
C LEU A 128 18.27 17.49 -17.21
N GLY A 129 17.48 18.09 -16.35
CA GLY A 129 16.73 19.30 -16.68
C GLY A 129 15.51 19.04 -17.56
N GLY A 130 15.21 17.76 -17.85
CA GLY A 130 14.03 17.31 -18.59
C GLY A 130 12.77 17.22 -17.74
N GLY A 131 12.72 17.89 -16.63
CA GLY A 131 11.52 17.93 -15.76
C GLY A 131 10.27 18.52 -16.41
N ALA A 132 10.35 18.87 -17.70
CA ALA A 132 9.24 19.37 -18.50
C ALA A 132 9.03 18.62 -19.83
N GLU A 133 9.90 17.68 -20.25
CA GLU A 133 9.88 17.15 -21.62
C GLU A 133 9.95 15.61 -21.79
N THR A 134 9.96 14.81 -20.73
CA THR A 134 9.52 13.41 -20.91
C THR A 134 8.01 13.43 -21.07
N ASP A 135 7.40 12.57 -21.88
CA ASP A 135 5.94 12.45 -22.15
C ASP A 135 5.01 12.54 -20.91
N ALA A 136 5.55 12.91 -19.80
CA ALA A 136 4.96 13.24 -18.53
C ALA A 136 5.16 14.74 -18.26
N VAL A 137 4.07 15.46 -18.30
CA VAL A 137 3.84 16.65 -17.48
C VAL A 137 4.43 17.95 -18.01
N ALA A 138 3.90 18.44 -19.12
CA ALA A 138 3.64 19.88 -19.17
C ALA A 138 2.92 20.25 -17.87
N ASP A 139 3.28 21.38 -17.24
CA ASP A 139 2.49 21.97 -16.16
C ASP A 139 1.07 22.25 -16.69
N THR A 140 0.23 21.19 -16.65
CA THR A 140 -1.15 21.24 -17.13
C THR A 140 -2.06 21.91 -16.11
N GLY A 141 -1.50 22.41 -14.99
CA GLY A 141 -2.31 22.84 -13.84
C GLY A 141 -3.12 21.72 -13.23
N CYS A 142 -2.78 20.46 -13.58
CA CYS A 142 -3.43 19.28 -13.02
C CYS A 142 -2.92 19.04 -11.60
N GLU A 143 -3.79 19.18 -10.62
CA GLU A 143 -3.49 18.78 -9.25
C GLU A 143 -4.72 18.08 -8.67
N LEU A 144 -4.70 16.76 -8.69
CA LEU A 144 -5.75 15.92 -8.14
C LEU A 144 -5.19 15.06 -7.01
N THR A 145 -5.88 15.05 -5.88
CA THR A 145 -5.61 14.10 -4.79
C THR A 145 -6.30 12.78 -5.08
N VAL A 146 -5.67 11.64 -4.79
CA VAL A 146 -6.29 10.32 -4.87
C VAL A 146 -6.68 9.86 -3.47
N SER A 147 -7.97 9.62 -3.24
CA SER A 147 -8.50 9.20 -1.95
C SER A 147 -9.12 7.80 -2.03
N PRO A 148 -8.76 6.87 -1.13
CA PRO A 148 -9.42 5.58 -1.03
C PRO A 148 -10.77 5.69 -0.31
N ALA A 149 -11.75 4.89 -0.74
CA ALA A 149 -13.07 4.79 -0.13
C ALA A 149 -13.57 3.34 -0.06
N GLY A 150 -14.69 3.13 0.62
CA GLY A 150 -15.26 1.79 0.81
C GLY A 150 -14.31 0.88 1.61
N ILE A 151 -13.97 -0.26 1.06
CA ILE A 151 -13.02 -1.20 1.66
C ILE A 151 -11.57 -1.00 1.19
N ALA A 152 -11.28 -0.05 0.30
CA ALA A 152 -9.92 0.30 -0.08
C ALA A 152 -9.16 0.86 1.14
N GLY A 153 -8.00 0.31 1.44
CA GLY A 153 -7.17 0.71 2.57
C GLY A 153 -6.32 1.95 2.28
N TYR A 154 -5.76 2.01 1.09
CA TYR A 154 -5.00 3.13 0.54
C TYR A 154 -5.11 3.16 -0.99
N ALA A 155 -4.66 4.22 -1.62
CA ALA A 155 -4.46 4.33 -3.05
C ALA A 155 -3.16 5.09 -3.32
N LEU A 156 -2.36 4.61 -4.28
CA LEU A 156 -1.08 5.18 -4.66
C LEU A 156 -0.98 5.23 -6.20
N PRO A 157 -0.50 6.33 -6.80
CA PRO A 157 0.00 7.55 -6.17
C PRO A 157 -1.08 8.33 -5.42
N GLY A 158 -0.67 9.10 -4.41
CA GLY A 158 -1.58 9.96 -3.63
C GLY A 158 -1.96 11.26 -4.35
N ARG A 159 -1.20 11.64 -5.39
CA ARG A 159 -1.43 12.83 -6.22
C ARG A 159 -1.32 12.48 -7.69
N ILE A 160 -2.05 13.22 -8.53
CA ILE A 160 -1.93 13.18 -9.98
C ILE A 160 -1.67 14.61 -10.44
N THR A 161 -0.49 14.82 -11.03
CA THR A 161 0.01 16.12 -11.46
C THR A 161 0.03 16.26 -12.99
N ALA A 162 -0.36 15.20 -13.71
CA ALA A 162 -0.43 15.19 -15.17
C ALA A 162 -1.56 14.34 -15.73
N VAL A 163 -2.03 14.72 -16.91
CA VAL A 163 -3.02 13.96 -17.69
C VAL A 163 -2.29 12.88 -18.50
N ALA A 164 -1.85 11.83 -17.80
CA ALA A 164 -1.13 10.71 -18.39
C ALA A 164 -1.71 9.37 -17.88
N LEU A 165 -1.40 8.27 -18.56
CA LEU A 165 -1.79 6.93 -18.09
C LEU A 165 -1.17 6.68 -16.71
N THR A 166 -2.02 6.59 -15.70
CA THR A 166 -1.60 6.37 -14.32
C THR A 166 -2.08 4.99 -13.85
N LYS A 167 -1.22 4.28 -13.13
CA LYS A 167 -1.57 3.01 -12.49
C LYS A 167 -1.80 3.26 -11.01
N LEU A 168 -3.05 3.12 -10.55
CA LEU A 168 -3.38 3.19 -9.14
C LEU A 168 -3.12 1.83 -8.49
N ASN A 169 -2.27 1.79 -7.47
CA ASN A 169 -2.05 0.63 -6.62
C ASN A 169 -2.85 0.79 -5.33
N PHE A 170 -3.47 -0.29 -4.85
CA PHE A 170 -4.28 -0.27 -3.62
C PHE A 170 -4.36 -1.65 -2.98
N ARG A 171 -4.80 -1.71 -1.72
CA ARG A 171 -5.19 -2.93 -1.02
C ARG A 171 -6.56 -2.75 -0.39
N VAL A 172 -7.30 -3.83 -0.27
CA VAL A 172 -8.54 -3.84 0.48
C VAL A 172 -8.29 -4.19 1.95
N ARG A 173 -9.15 -3.72 2.86
CA ARG A 173 -9.04 -3.98 4.31
C ARG A 173 -9.65 -5.29 4.77
N ARG A 174 -10.51 -5.88 3.96
CA ARG A 174 -11.17 -7.17 4.23
C ARG A 174 -11.40 -7.93 2.94
N PRO A 175 -11.48 -9.28 2.97
CA PRO A 175 -11.78 -10.06 1.78
C PRO A 175 -13.21 -9.79 1.31
N VAL A 176 -13.41 -9.84 -0.01
CA VAL A 176 -14.71 -9.78 -0.68
C VAL A 176 -14.66 -10.66 -1.94
N ASP A 177 -15.69 -11.48 -2.13
CA ASP A 177 -15.71 -12.44 -3.24
C ASP A 177 -16.19 -11.83 -4.56
N ALA A 178 -17.04 -10.79 -4.51
CA ALA A 178 -17.58 -10.12 -5.69
C ALA A 178 -17.74 -8.62 -5.44
N ALA A 179 -16.78 -7.84 -5.93
CA ALA A 179 -16.82 -6.39 -5.92
C ALA A 179 -16.16 -5.83 -7.19
N ARG A 180 -16.22 -4.54 -7.39
CA ARG A 180 -15.52 -3.85 -8.47
C ARG A 180 -14.89 -2.57 -7.96
N VAL A 181 -13.86 -2.13 -8.65
CA VAL A 181 -13.28 -0.80 -8.42
C VAL A 181 -14.17 0.23 -9.10
N HIS A 182 -14.46 1.31 -8.41
CA HIS A 182 -15.13 2.50 -8.92
C HIS A 182 -14.19 3.69 -8.80
N ILE A 183 -14.07 4.47 -9.86
CA ILE A 183 -13.37 5.74 -9.86
C ILE A 183 -14.41 6.84 -9.97
N LEU A 184 -14.45 7.71 -8.98
CA LEU A 184 -15.42 8.80 -8.89
C LEU A 184 -14.68 10.13 -8.81
N ALA A 185 -15.34 11.20 -9.31
CA ALA A 185 -14.90 12.58 -9.11
C ALA A 185 -16.12 13.51 -9.15
N GLY A 186 -16.16 14.52 -8.28
CA GLY A 186 -17.28 15.45 -8.21
C GLY A 186 -18.64 14.82 -7.87
N GLY A 187 -18.66 13.58 -7.36
CA GLY A 187 -19.87 12.79 -7.10
C GLY A 187 -20.27 11.86 -8.24
N ASP A 188 -19.67 11.98 -9.42
CA ASP A 188 -19.95 11.15 -10.60
C ASP A 188 -19.02 9.94 -10.67
N GLU A 189 -19.55 8.80 -11.11
CA GLU A 189 -18.73 7.65 -11.48
C GLU A 189 -18.12 7.87 -12.88
N LEU A 190 -16.79 7.90 -12.95
CA LEU A 190 -16.07 8.12 -14.21
C LEU A 190 -15.79 6.81 -14.95
N ILE A 191 -15.45 5.77 -14.19
CA ILE A 191 -15.16 4.43 -14.71
C ILE A 191 -15.33 3.39 -13.61
N ALA A 192 -15.78 2.19 -13.99
CA ALA A 192 -15.83 1.01 -13.13
C ALA A 192 -15.06 -0.16 -13.72
N GLY A 193 -14.45 -0.94 -12.85
CA GLY A 193 -13.75 -2.18 -13.19
C GLY A 193 -14.70 -3.36 -13.36
N LYS A 194 -14.12 -4.50 -13.73
CA LYS A 194 -14.85 -5.78 -13.76
C LYS A 194 -15.07 -6.29 -12.32
N VAL A 195 -16.16 -7.04 -12.12
CA VAL A 195 -16.42 -7.74 -10.85
C VAL A 195 -15.38 -8.84 -10.67
N ARG A 196 -14.75 -8.87 -9.51
CA ARG A 196 -13.77 -9.91 -9.11
C ARG A 196 -13.66 -10.01 -7.59
N SER A 197 -12.96 -11.02 -7.10
CA SER A 197 -12.62 -11.12 -5.68
C SER A 197 -11.40 -10.27 -5.34
N PHE A 198 -11.38 -9.75 -4.12
CA PHE A 198 -10.25 -8.99 -3.57
C PHE A 198 -9.85 -9.56 -2.22
N LYS A 199 -8.55 -9.55 -1.93
CA LYS A 199 -7.99 -10.03 -0.66
C LYS A 199 -6.97 -9.03 -0.11
N PRO A 200 -6.95 -8.80 1.22
CA PRO A 200 -6.00 -7.86 1.84
C PRO A 200 -4.52 -8.19 1.58
N SER A 201 -4.20 -9.47 1.43
CA SER A 201 -2.84 -9.94 1.15
C SER A 201 -2.35 -9.67 -0.26
N VAL A 202 -3.20 -9.21 -1.17
CA VAL A 202 -2.87 -8.98 -2.58
C VAL A 202 -2.87 -7.49 -2.86
N MET A 203 -1.75 -6.98 -3.39
CA MET A 203 -1.70 -5.64 -3.94
C MET A 203 -2.38 -5.62 -5.30
N GLU A 204 -3.39 -4.80 -5.40
CA GLU A 204 -4.20 -4.63 -6.60
C GLU A 204 -3.76 -3.40 -7.38
N ASN A 205 -4.03 -3.40 -8.68
CA ASN A 205 -3.82 -2.24 -9.51
C ASN A 205 -5.01 -1.95 -10.42
N PHE A 206 -5.21 -0.68 -10.71
CA PHE A 206 -6.25 -0.20 -11.60
C PHE A 206 -5.68 0.86 -12.53
N PRO A 207 -5.74 0.65 -13.86
CA PRO A 207 -5.29 1.65 -14.82
C PRO A 207 -6.28 2.82 -14.86
N LEU A 208 -5.76 4.04 -14.73
CA LEU A 208 -6.50 5.28 -14.85
C LEU A 208 -6.11 5.95 -16.18
N PRO A 209 -6.94 5.84 -17.23
CA PRO A 209 -6.64 6.41 -18.54
C PRO A 209 -6.63 7.95 -18.51
N PRO A 210 -5.84 8.62 -19.37
CA PRO A 210 -5.78 10.09 -19.45
C PRO A 210 -7.14 10.75 -19.59
N LYS A 211 -8.03 10.17 -20.38
CA LYS A 211 -9.41 10.68 -20.58
C LYS A 211 -10.25 10.72 -19.30
N VAL A 212 -9.97 9.84 -18.33
CA VAL A 212 -10.67 9.81 -17.05
C VAL A 212 -10.16 10.94 -16.15
N ILE A 213 -8.83 11.16 -16.16
CA ILE A 213 -8.19 12.28 -15.46
C ILE A 213 -8.71 13.61 -16.03
N GLN A 214 -8.71 13.75 -17.36
CA GLN A 214 -9.23 14.95 -18.03
C GLN A 214 -10.69 15.21 -17.65
N ARG A 215 -11.54 14.17 -17.65
CA ARG A 215 -12.94 14.31 -17.26
C ARG A 215 -13.10 14.76 -15.80
N ALA A 216 -12.26 14.29 -14.89
CA ALA A 216 -12.27 14.77 -13.50
C ALA A 216 -11.96 16.27 -13.42
N LEU A 217 -10.97 16.73 -14.20
CA LEU A 217 -10.63 18.16 -14.29
C LEU A 217 -11.75 18.99 -14.91
N ASP A 218 -12.39 18.50 -15.98
CA ASP A 218 -13.53 19.17 -16.64
C ASP A 218 -14.73 19.34 -15.71
N LEU A 219 -14.88 18.43 -14.73
CA LEU A 219 -15.88 18.53 -13.64
C LEU A 219 -15.45 19.49 -12.51
N GLY A 220 -14.27 20.11 -12.60
CA GLY A 220 -13.73 20.95 -11.54
C GLY A 220 -13.38 20.19 -10.27
N ALA A 221 -13.18 18.88 -10.36
CA ALA A 221 -12.82 18.08 -9.19
C ALA A 221 -11.39 18.33 -8.77
N SER A 222 -11.16 18.36 -7.46
CA SER A 222 -9.82 18.35 -6.84
C SER A 222 -9.44 16.96 -6.30
N VAL A 223 -10.38 16.02 -6.29
CA VAL A 223 -10.20 14.69 -5.72
C VAL A 223 -10.76 13.63 -6.66
N ILE A 224 -9.94 12.60 -6.91
CA ILE A 224 -10.38 11.32 -7.48
C ILE A 224 -10.53 10.32 -6.33
N VAL A 225 -11.69 9.67 -6.26
CA VAL A 225 -11.97 8.65 -5.24
C VAL A 225 -11.88 7.26 -5.87
N LEU A 226 -11.00 6.41 -5.32
CA LEU A 226 -10.95 4.98 -5.61
C LEU A 226 -11.75 4.24 -4.55
N SER A 227 -12.87 3.65 -4.93
CA SER A 227 -13.74 2.87 -4.05
C SER A 227 -13.81 1.40 -4.48
N VAL A 228 -13.90 0.50 -3.52
CA VAL A 228 -14.14 -0.94 -3.74
C VAL A 228 -15.29 -1.40 -2.85
#